data_fb28d90df04f4d55d3e358d0145ff25c
#
_entry.id   fb28d90df04f4d55d3e358d0145ff25c
#
_cell.length_a   1.000
_cell.length_b   1.000
_cell.length_c   1.000
_cell.angle_alpha   90.00
_cell.angle_beta   90.00
_cell.angle_gamma   90.00
#
_symmetry.space_group_name_H-M   'P 1'
#
loop_
_entity.id
_entity.type
_entity.pdbx_description
1 polymer ?
#
loop_
_entity_poly.entity_id
_entity_poly.type
_entity_poly.pdbx_seq_one_letter_code
_entity_poly.pdbx_strand_id
1 'polypeptide(L)'
;MWRRLLPGLFVSVVLAVPAAAETTLRIMSFNIWGGGGNEGKGVGETVAALKAANPDIVGIQETRLEPEDCTAESCAAVGESVAKAIADELGYYYYDQTQENVALWANAILSRYPIGAASAHDLGVPVDVNGVTVWAFNIHHDDEPYQPYQLLGIEYGPAPFIKTEAEAQDYANRTRGPAMDLLFEDMKAAGGAAAVLVFGDFNEPSEYDWTDAAVAAGQQPVKVAWPTTHRLSEAGFVDTYRAANPDPVAKPAFTWTPQGDEKDPEDHHDRIDFAFARAAGLKVNGAWIVGETGPRSDLAVDPWPSDHRATLAEISF
;
A
#
# COMPACT_ATOMS: atom_id res chain seq x y z
N MET A 1 -3.26 58.81 58.60
CA MET A 1 -2.34 58.44 57.45
C MET A 1 -2.87 57.20 56.80
N TRP A 2 -3.55 57.32 55.68
CA TRP A 2 -4.09 56.22 54.95
C TRP A 2 -3.18 55.98 53.73
N ARG A 3 -2.46 54.85 53.70
CA ARG A 3 -1.69 54.42 52.53
C ARG A 3 -2.65 53.74 51.51
N ARG A 4 -2.77 54.37 50.35
CA ARG A 4 -3.45 53.75 49.19
C ARG A 4 -2.52 52.69 48.55
N LEU A 5 -2.95 51.44 48.54
CA LEU A 5 -2.33 50.40 47.76
C LEU A 5 -2.82 50.53 46.30
N LEU A 6 -1.90 50.65 45.34
CA LEU A 6 -2.18 50.62 43.91
C LEU A 6 -2.29 49.14 43.48
N PRO A 7 -3.29 48.76 42.71
CA PRO A 7 -3.38 47.42 42.16
C PRO A 7 -2.34 47.25 41.05
N GLY A 8 -1.43 46.26 41.20
CA GLY A 8 -0.50 45.85 40.17
C GLY A 8 -1.24 45.18 39.00
N LEU A 9 -1.04 45.70 37.79
CA LEU A 9 -1.57 45.15 36.57
C LEU A 9 -0.67 43.96 36.16
N PHE A 10 -1.14 42.73 36.34
CA PHE A 10 -0.46 41.52 35.77
C PHE A 10 -0.81 41.42 34.28
N VAL A 11 0.15 41.73 33.43
CA VAL A 11 0.05 41.44 31.99
C VAL A 11 0.48 39.99 31.75
N SER A 12 -0.48 39.11 31.53
CA SER A 12 -0.20 37.74 31.08
C SER A 12 0.19 37.76 29.60
N VAL A 13 1.47 37.53 29.32
CA VAL A 13 1.97 37.32 27.95
C VAL A 13 1.61 35.88 27.57
N VAL A 14 0.59 35.69 26.74
CA VAL A 14 0.31 34.42 26.09
C VAL A 14 1.30 34.30 24.93
N LEU A 15 2.33 33.48 25.12
CA LEU A 15 3.20 33.07 24.02
C LEU A 15 2.37 32.17 23.07
N ALA A 16 2.03 32.68 21.89
CA ALA A 16 1.47 31.86 20.82
C ALA A 16 2.57 30.91 20.37
N VAL A 17 2.40 29.61 20.64
CA VAL A 17 3.20 28.56 20.03
C VAL A 17 2.81 28.54 18.53
N PRO A 18 3.76 28.71 17.59
CA PRO A 18 3.44 28.63 16.19
C PRO A 18 2.85 27.22 15.94
N ALA A 19 1.69 27.17 15.30
CA ALA A 19 1.16 25.90 14.80
C ALA A 19 2.21 25.30 13.87
N ALA A 20 2.56 24.02 14.08
CA ALA A 20 3.40 23.31 13.15
C ALA A 20 2.76 23.37 11.76
N ALA A 21 3.56 23.64 10.73
CA ALA A 21 3.04 23.66 9.36
C ALA A 21 2.52 22.25 9.02
N GLU A 22 1.31 22.19 8.47
CA GLU A 22 0.71 20.94 7.98
C GLU A 22 1.63 20.32 6.92
N THR A 23 2.00 19.05 7.07
CA THR A 23 2.78 18.30 6.10
C THR A 23 1.82 17.64 5.13
N THR A 24 1.97 17.89 3.83
CA THR A 24 1.19 17.24 2.78
C THR A 24 2.10 16.34 1.95
N LEU A 25 1.67 15.10 1.69
CA LEU A 25 2.40 14.09 0.93
C LEU A 25 1.48 13.40 -0.08
N ARG A 26 2.02 13.13 -1.26
CA ARG A 26 1.47 12.16 -2.23
C ARG A 26 2.17 10.84 -2.01
N ILE A 27 1.41 9.82 -1.66
CA ILE A 27 1.91 8.47 -1.33
C ILE A 27 1.34 7.46 -2.31
N MET A 28 2.13 6.44 -2.68
CA MET A 28 1.74 5.48 -3.72
C MET A 28 2.21 4.07 -3.36
N SER A 29 1.40 3.06 -3.69
CA SER A 29 1.80 1.66 -3.79
C SER A 29 1.69 1.21 -5.23
N PHE A 30 2.71 0.52 -5.75
CA PHE A 30 2.73 0.08 -7.14
C PHE A 30 3.53 -1.20 -7.31
N ASN A 31 2.85 -2.30 -7.58
CA ASN A 31 3.46 -3.51 -8.13
C ASN A 31 3.84 -3.24 -9.59
N ILE A 32 5.15 -3.25 -9.90
CA ILE A 32 5.69 -2.81 -11.19
C ILE A 32 5.99 -3.94 -12.17
N TRP A 33 5.71 -5.20 -11.79
CA TRP A 33 5.87 -6.37 -12.63
C TRP A 33 7.23 -6.42 -13.38
N GLY A 34 8.30 -6.39 -12.62
CA GLY A 34 9.67 -6.35 -13.17
C GLY A 34 10.04 -5.02 -13.85
N GLY A 35 9.23 -3.97 -13.66
CA GLY A 35 9.44 -2.66 -14.30
C GLY A 35 9.34 -2.69 -15.83
N GLY A 36 8.47 -3.56 -16.35
CA GLY A 36 8.32 -3.85 -17.77
C GLY A 36 9.19 -5.00 -18.25
N GLY A 37 10.09 -5.51 -17.40
CA GLY A 37 11.03 -6.58 -17.77
C GLY A 37 10.36 -7.92 -18.08
N ASN A 38 9.25 -8.24 -17.40
CA ASN A 38 8.46 -9.46 -17.69
C ASN A 38 7.85 -9.47 -19.10
N GLU A 39 7.68 -8.28 -19.72
CA GLU A 39 7.32 -8.16 -21.14
C GLU A 39 8.53 -7.92 -22.07
N GLY A 40 9.76 -8.02 -21.55
CA GLY A 40 10.97 -7.75 -22.32
C GLY A 40 11.21 -6.27 -22.62
N LYS A 41 10.55 -5.36 -21.87
CA LYS A 41 10.67 -3.91 -21.99
C LYS A 41 11.67 -3.35 -20.96
N GLY A 42 12.06 -2.08 -21.14
CA GLY A 42 12.84 -1.35 -20.14
C GLY A 42 11.93 -0.53 -19.22
N VAL A 43 12.50 0.02 -18.15
CA VAL A 43 11.80 0.77 -17.08
C VAL A 43 11.10 2.07 -17.53
N GLY A 44 11.23 2.48 -18.80
CA GLY A 44 10.76 3.78 -19.28
C GLY A 44 9.25 4.02 -19.08
N GLU A 45 8.42 3.00 -19.28
CA GLU A 45 6.97 3.10 -19.10
C GLU A 45 6.63 3.23 -17.60
N THR A 46 7.29 2.44 -16.73
CA THR A 46 7.16 2.55 -15.26
C THR A 46 7.57 3.93 -14.76
N VAL A 47 8.68 4.46 -15.26
CA VAL A 47 9.12 5.84 -14.96
C VAL A 47 8.10 6.87 -15.43
N ALA A 48 7.50 6.69 -16.62
CA ALA A 48 6.45 7.57 -17.12
C ALA A 48 5.20 7.56 -16.24
N ALA A 49 4.77 6.37 -15.76
CA ALA A 49 3.66 6.22 -14.85
C ALA A 49 3.93 6.92 -13.50
N LEU A 50 5.12 6.73 -12.93
CA LEU A 50 5.52 7.40 -11.69
C LEU A 50 5.64 8.93 -11.86
N LYS A 51 6.15 9.42 -13.00
CA LYS A 51 6.16 10.86 -13.31
C LYS A 51 4.76 11.45 -13.42
N ALA A 52 3.83 10.73 -14.05
CA ALA A 52 2.43 11.15 -14.16
C ALA A 52 1.71 11.18 -12.80
N ALA A 53 1.90 10.15 -11.98
CA ALA A 53 1.36 10.06 -10.63
C ALA A 53 2.03 11.06 -9.66
N ASN A 54 3.32 11.37 -9.87
CA ASN A 54 4.10 12.33 -9.13
C ASN A 54 4.09 12.11 -7.60
N PRO A 55 4.35 10.89 -7.07
CA PRO A 55 4.36 10.62 -5.64
C PRO A 55 5.59 11.25 -4.96
N ASP A 56 5.47 11.52 -3.67
CA ASP A 56 6.59 11.92 -2.81
C ASP A 56 7.31 10.72 -2.21
N ILE A 57 6.53 9.70 -1.84
CA ILE A 57 7.01 8.41 -1.32
C ILE A 57 6.21 7.30 -2.00
N VAL A 58 6.89 6.26 -2.47
CA VAL A 58 6.26 5.11 -3.13
C VAL A 58 6.90 3.80 -2.67
N GLY A 59 6.06 2.84 -2.29
CA GLY A 59 6.42 1.44 -2.16
C GLY A 59 6.22 0.77 -3.51
N ILE A 60 7.26 0.15 -4.03
CA ILE A 60 7.20 -0.66 -5.27
C ILE A 60 7.45 -2.12 -4.93
N GLN A 61 6.68 -3.01 -5.56
CA GLN A 61 6.80 -4.45 -5.49
C GLN A 61 7.24 -4.97 -6.86
N GLU A 62 7.83 -6.16 -6.88
CA GLU A 62 8.33 -6.82 -8.10
C GLU A 62 9.36 -5.98 -8.86
N THR A 63 10.41 -5.59 -8.15
CA THR A 63 11.54 -4.86 -8.75
C THR A 63 12.47 -5.75 -9.60
N ARG A 64 12.22 -7.06 -9.62
CA ARG A 64 12.95 -8.09 -10.37
C ARG A 64 11.97 -8.91 -11.20
N LEU A 65 12.50 -9.78 -12.03
CA LEU A 65 11.71 -10.64 -12.89
C LEU A 65 11.20 -11.88 -12.14
N GLU A 66 10.07 -12.38 -12.55
CA GLU A 66 9.61 -13.71 -12.20
C GLU A 66 10.40 -14.76 -12.99
N PRO A 67 10.75 -15.92 -12.38
CA PRO A 67 11.31 -17.04 -13.12
C PRO A 67 10.23 -17.71 -14.01
N GLU A 68 10.64 -18.30 -15.13
CA GLU A 68 9.74 -19.03 -16.04
C GLU A 68 9.06 -20.24 -15.37
N ASP A 69 9.65 -20.76 -14.29
CA ASP A 69 9.20 -21.94 -13.56
C ASP A 69 8.76 -21.60 -12.11
N CYS A 70 8.18 -20.41 -11.92
CA CYS A 70 7.60 -19.99 -10.65
C CYS A 70 6.51 -20.96 -10.18
N THR A 71 6.62 -21.45 -8.95
CA THR A 71 5.64 -22.33 -8.30
C THR A 71 5.41 -21.87 -6.86
N ALA A 72 4.31 -22.32 -6.24
CA ALA A 72 4.01 -22.07 -4.82
C ALA A 72 5.15 -22.47 -3.86
N GLU A 73 5.94 -23.48 -4.21
CA GLU A 73 7.06 -23.92 -3.35
C GLU A 73 8.37 -23.15 -3.62
N SER A 74 8.51 -22.55 -4.82
CA SER A 74 9.76 -21.87 -5.23
C SER A 74 9.52 -20.85 -6.32
N CYS A 75 9.48 -19.60 -5.94
CA CYS A 75 9.41 -18.45 -6.85
C CYS A 75 10.43 -17.38 -6.43
N ALA A 76 11.73 -17.71 -6.50
CA ALA A 76 12.77 -16.73 -6.19
C ALA A 76 12.95 -15.76 -7.35
N ALA A 77 12.79 -14.45 -7.08
CA ALA A 77 12.95 -13.39 -8.07
C ALA A 77 14.34 -13.46 -8.75
N VAL A 78 14.38 -13.27 -10.07
CA VAL A 78 15.60 -13.36 -10.87
C VAL A 78 16.03 -12.01 -11.43
N GLY A 79 17.32 -11.89 -11.75
CA GLY A 79 17.90 -10.65 -12.27
C GLY A 79 18.21 -9.61 -11.18
N GLU A 80 18.59 -8.41 -11.63
CA GLU A 80 18.90 -7.28 -10.74
C GLU A 80 17.63 -6.44 -10.52
N SER A 81 17.53 -5.84 -9.33
CA SER A 81 16.46 -4.89 -9.02
C SER A 81 16.53 -3.66 -9.93
N VAL A 82 15.41 -3.27 -10.51
CA VAL A 82 15.30 -2.05 -11.32
C VAL A 82 15.06 -0.78 -10.48
N ALA A 83 14.92 -0.91 -9.16
CA ALA A 83 14.62 0.20 -8.26
C ALA A 83 15.61 1.36 -8.39
N LYS A 84 16.92 1.04 -8.47
CA LYS A 84 17.95 2.07 -8.67
C LYS A 84 17.80 2.81 -9.98
N ALA A 85 17.55 2.10 -11.07
CA ALA A 85 17.40 2.71 -12.39
C ALA A 85 16.19 3.67 -12.44
N ILE A 86 15.07 3.25 -11.83
CA ILE A 86 13.87 4.08 -11.69
C ILE A 86 14.16 5.31 -10.83
N ALA A 87 14.83 5.14 -9.69
CA ALA A 87 15.17 6.24 -8.78
C ALA A 87 16.08 7.28 -9.44
N ASP A 88 17.12 6.83 -10.17
CA ASP A 88 18.03 7.71 -10.92
C ASP A 88 17.27 8.57 -11.96
N GLU A 89 16.33 7.97 -12.70
CA GLU A 89 15.51 8.68 -13.69
C GLU A 89 14.50 9.67 -13.09
N LEU A 90 14.09 9.45 -11.83
CA LEU A 90 13.20 10.33 -11.10
C LEU A 90 13.94 11.38 -10.28
N GLY A 91 15.23 11.18 -10.00
CA GLY A 91 15.99 11.96 -9.04
C GLY A 91 15.57 11.70 -7.60
N TYR A 92 15.18 10.47 -7.27
CA TYR A 92 14.73 10.05 -5.95
C TYR A 92 15.83 9.32 -5.18
N TYR A 93 15.71 9.32 -3.85
CA TYR A 93 16.35 8.33 -3.00
C TYR A 93 15.64 7.00 -3.14
N TYR A 94 16.36 5.90 -2.93
CA TYR A 94 15.77 4.56 -2.94
C TYR A 94 16.37 3.69 -1.85
N TYR A 95 15.62 2.70 -1.46
CA TYR A 95 16.04 1.63 -0.57
C TYR A 95 15.51 0.32 -1.14
N ASP A 96 16.42 -0.56 -1.55
CA ASP A 96 16.10 -1.90 -2.06
C ASP A 96 16.00 -2.85 -0.86
N GLN A 97 14.85 -3.47 -0.67
CA GLN A 97 14.59 -4.40 0.43
C GLN A 97 15.15 -5.76 0.02
N THR A 98 16.25 -6.18 0.66
CA THR A 98 17.06 -7.32 0.19
C THR A 98 17.03 -8.53 1.11
N GLN A 99 16.42 -8.43 2.31
CA GLN A 99 16.28 -9.57 3.20
C GLN A 99 15.23 -10.56 2.66
N GLU A 100 15.56 -11.84 2.73
CA GLU A 100 14.61 -12.89 2.40
C GLU A 100 13.72 -13.17 3.61
N ASN A 101 12.44 -12.89 3.49
CA ASN A 101 11.41 -13.22 4.49
C ASN A 101 10.02 -13.27 3.85
N VAL A 102 9.03 -13.79 4.58
CA VAL A 102 7.67 -14.03 4.09
C VAL A 102 6.83 -12.78 3.81
N ALA A 103 7.36 -11.59 4.04
CA ALA A 103 6.67 -10.32 3.80
C ALA A 103 7.26 -9.55 2.61
N LEU A 104 8.27 -10.10 1.94
CA LEU A 104 9.00 -9.44 0.87
C LEU A 104 9.18 -10.37 -0.34
N TRP A 105 8.89 -9.86 -1.50
CA TRP A 105 9.28 -10.44 -2.77
C TRP A 105 9.72 -9.33 -3.74
N ALA A 106 11.05 -9.09 -3.84
CA ALA A 106 11.66 -8.09 -4.71
C ALA A 106 11.06 -6.68 -4.53
N ASN A 107 11.08 -6.16 -3.31
CA ASN A 107 10.49 -4.89 -2.96
C ASN A 107 11.50 -3.75 -2.90
N ALA A 108 11.05 -2.49 -3.07
CA ALA A 108 11.84 -1.31 -2.75
C ALA A 108 10.96 -0.11 -2.33
N ILE A 109 11.57 0.86 -1.66
CA ILE A 109 10.94 2.13 -1.29
C ILE A 109 11.71 3.26 -1.97
N LEU A 110 10.97 4.12 -2.70
CA LEU A 110 11.51 5.31 -3.33
C LEU A 110 10.94 6.57 -2.68
N SER A 111 11.77 7.62 -2.57
CA SER A 111 11.36 8.87 -1.94
C SER A 111 12.06 10.08 -2.55
N ARG A 112 11.34 11.20 -2.62
CA ARG A 112 11.95 12.52 -2.90
C ARG A 112 12.87 12.98 -1.78
N TYR A 113 12.69 12.43 -0.58
CA TYR A 113 13.34 12.84 0.64
C TYR A 113 14.37 11.81 1.09
N PRO A 114 15.39 12.22 1.87
CA PRO A 114 16.40 11.30 2.36
C PRO A 114 15.82 10.13 3.14
N ILE A 115 16.36 8.94 2.89
CA ILE A 115 15.98 7.69 3.52
C ILE A 115 17.04 7.32 4.58
N GLY A 116 16.59 6.89 5.77
CA GLY A 116 17.45 6.42 6.84
C GLY A 116 17.63 4.90 6.89
N ALA A 117 18.13 4.39 8.02
CA ALA A 117 18.39 2.96 8.19
C ALA A 117 17.09 2.15 8.34
N ALA A 118 17.07 0.96 7.74
CA ALA A 118 15.92 0.07 7.74
C ALA A 118 15.60 -0.53 9.12
N SER A 119 14.37 -0.98 9.26
CA SER A 119 13.88 -1.80 10.37
C SER A 119 14.53 -3.20 10.40
N ALA A 120 14.29 -3.96 11.46
CA ALA A 120 15.02 -5.20 11.75
C ALA A 120 14.83 -6.30 10.68
N HIS A 121 13.62 -6.40 10.11
CA HIS A 121 13.28 -7.37 9.07
C HIS A 121 13.21 -6.75 7.67
N ASP A 122 13.79 -5.54 7.51
CA ASP A 122 13.88 -4.86 6.22
C ASP A 122 12.56 -4.34 5.63
N LEU A 123 11.47 -4.32 6.44
CA LEU A 123 10.15 -4.00 5.92
C LEU A 123 9.89 -2.50 5.80
N GLY A 124 10.68 -1.64 6.48
CA GLY A 124 10.45 -0.21 6.46
C GLY A 124 11.68 0.62 6.73
N VAL A 125 11.59 1.89 6.34
CA VAL A 125 12.62 2.91 6.51
C VAL A 125 12.04 4.22 7.02
N PRO A 126 12.79 5.00 7.83
CA PRO A 126 12.42 6.38 8.11
C PRO A 126 12.80 7.27 6.93
N VAL A 127 11.92 8.20 6.61
CA VAL A 127 12.09 9.22 5.58
C VAL A 127 12.09 10.59 6.26
N ASP A 128 13.09 11.43 5.99
CA ASP A 128 13.20 12.79 6.52
C ASP A 128 12.48 13.79 5.61
N VAL A 129 11.21 14.04 5.87
CA VAL A 129 10.40 15.00 5.13
C VAL A 129 10.63 16.40 5.69
N ASN A 130 11.71 17.06 5.26
CA ASN A 130 12.07 18.42 5.69
C ASN A 130 12.15 18.58 7.22
N GLY A 131 12.74 17.60 7.90
CA GLY A 131 12.88 17.56 9.37
C GLY A 131 11.73 16.88 10.10
N VAL A 132 10.72 16.38 9.37
CA VAL A 132 9.63 15.58 9.91
C VAL A 132 9.88 14.10 9.59
N THR A 133 10.00 13.25 10.61
CA THR A 133 10.21 11.82 10.41
C THR A 133 8.90 11.11 10.05
N VAL A 134 8.87 10.51 8.87
CA VAL A 134 7.80 9.63 8.37
C VAL A 134 8.38 8.23 8.19
N TRP A 135 7.75 7.20 8.72
CA TRP A 135 8.12 5.82 8.43
C TRP A 135 7.30 5.28 7.26
N ALA A 136 7.99 4.70 6.31
CA ALA A 136 7.42 4.03 5.15
C ALA A 136 7.74 2.54 5.23
N PHE A 137 6.73 1.69 5.33
CA PHE A 137 6.81 0.22 5.24
C PHE A 137 6.27 -0.22 3.89
N ASN A 138 6.88 -1.24 3.31
CA ASN A 138 6.47 -1.80 2.04
C ASN A 138 6.59 -3.32 2.09
N ILE A 139 5.51 -4.00 1.75
CA ILE A 139 5.37 -5.46 1.84
C ILE A 139 4.85 -6.03 0.51
N HIS A 140 5.07 -7.32 0.31
CA HIS A 140 4.47 -8.12 -0.75
C HIS A 140 4.19 -9.50 -0.18
N HIS A 141 2.91 -9.82 -0.02
CA HIS A 141 2.50 -11.08 0.57
C HIS A 141 2.42 -12.19 -0.48
N ASP A 142 2.49 -13.42 0.02
CA ASP A 142 2.28 -14.63 -0.78
C ASP A 142 0.91 -14.59 -1.48
N ASP A 143 0.88 -14.87 -2.77
CA ASP A 143 -0.32 -14.90 -3.61
C ASP A 143 -1.09 -16.23 -3.46
N GLU A 144 -0.42 -17.32 -3.14
CA GLU A 144 -1.01 -18.65 -3.09
C GLU A 144 -1.04 -19.24 -1.66
N PRO A 145 -2.20 -19.79 -1.23
CA PRO A 145 -3.49 -19.80 -1.91
C PRO A 145 -4.21 -18.43 -1.88
N TYR A 146 -4.92 -18.11 -2.97
CA TYR A 146 -5.75 -16.92 -3.07
C TYR A 146 -7.18 -17.22 -2.62
N GLN A 147 -7.57 -16.73 -1.45
CA GLN A 147 -8.85 -17.09 -0.81
C GLN A 147 -10.10 -16.61 -1.58
N PRO A 148 -10.11 -15.47 -2.29
CA PRO A 148 -11.20 -15.14 -3.19
C PRO A 148 -11.49 -16.25 -4.21
N TYR A 149 -10.46 -16.81 -4.84
CA TYR A 149 -10.62 -17.92 -5.79
C TYR A 149 -11.15 -19.18 -5.09
N GLN A 150 -10.64 -19.51 -3.89
CA GLN A 150 -11.16 -20.64 -3.13
C GLN A 150 -12.67 -20.48 -2.81
N LEU A 151 -13.15 -19.25 -2.52
CA LEU A 151 -14.56 -18.95 -2.25
C LEU A 151 -15.43 -19.04 -3.52
N LEU A 152 -14.87 -18.69 -4.67
CA LEU A 152 -15.56 -18.70 -5.97
C LEU A 152 -15.52 -20.04 -6.68
N GLY A 153 -14.68 -20.98 -6.23
CA GLY A 153 -14.49 -22.28 -6.89
C GLY A 153 -13.60 -22.18 -8.13
N ILE A 154 -12.74 -21.17 -8.18
CA ILE A 154 -11.71 -21.00 -9.22
C ILE A 154 -10.46 -21.78 -8.79
N GLU A 155 -9.93 -22.61 -9.66
CA GLU A 155 -8.72 -23.40 -9.38
C GLU A 155 -7.47 -22.51 -9.43
N TYR A 156 -6.72 -22.49 -8.32
CA TYR A 156 -5.43 -21.82 -8.23
C TYR A 156 -4.57 -22.57 -7.20
N GLY A 157 -3.58 -23.29 -7.69
CA GLY A 157 -2.81 -24.21 -6.87
C GLY A 157 -3.63 -25.38 -6.27
N PRO A 158 -3.06 -26.12 -5.34
CA PRO A 158 -3.68 -27.33 -4.74
C PRO A 158 -4.66 -27.01 -3.59
N ALA A 159 -5.00 -25.77 -3.35
CA ALA A 159 -5.81 -25.35 -2.20
C ALA A 159 -7.28 -25.79 -2.32
N PRO A 160 -7.95 -26.23 -1.22
CA PRO A 160 -9.34 -26.65 -1.26
C PRO A 160 -10.28 -25.46 -1.42
N PHE A 161 -11.44 -25.69 -2.04
CA PHE A 161 -12.51 -24.69 -2.08
C PHE A 161 -13.14 -24.53 -0.69
N ILE A 162 -13.48 -23.29 -0.36
CA ILE A 162 -14.09 -22.86 0.90
C ILE A 162 -15.42 -22.14 0.63
N LYS A 163 -16.23 -21.87 1.65
CA LYS A 163 -17.59 -21.35 1.45
C LYS A 163 -17.98 -20.24 2.44
N THR A 164 -17.21 -20.04 3.50
CA THR A 164 -17.59 -19.18 4.60
C THR A 164 -16.52 -18.16 4.91
N GLU A 165 -16.94 -17.02 5.48
CA GLU A 165 -16.01 -15.99 6.00
C GLU A 165 -14.98 -16.59 6.97
N ALA A 166 -15.43 -17.46 7.89
CA ALA A 166 -14.52 -18.05 8.89
C ALA A 166 -13.43 -18.94 8.26
N GLU A 167 -13.77 -19.71 7.22
CA GLU A 167 -12.79 -20.49 6.46
C GLU A 167 -11.82 -19.57 5.73
N ALA A 168 -12.33 -18.50 5.07
CA ALA A 168 -11.50 -17.54 4.36
C ALA A 168 -10.50 -16.86 5.32
N GLN A 169 -10.96 -16.41 6.49
CA GLN A 169 -10.09 -15.80 7.49
C GLN A 169 -9.06 -16.78 8.05
N ASP A 170 -9.41 -18.05 8.28
CA ASP A 170 -8.48 -19.07 8.77
C ASP A 170 -7.37 -19.34 7.75
N TYR A 171 -7.72 -19.55 6.48
CA TYR A 171 -6.73 -19.75 5.42
C TYR A 171 -5.87 -18.52 5.18
N ALA A 172 -6.48 -17.33 5.09
CA ALA A 172 -5.74 -16.07 4.91
C ALA A 172 -4.74 -15.80 6.06
N ASN A 173 -5.16 -16.04 7.31
CA ASN A 173 -4.25 -15.93 8.45
C ASN A 173 -3.09 -16.94 8.42
N ARG A 174 -3.31 -18.14 7.91
CA ARG A 174 -2.22 -19.13 7.75
C ARG A 174 -1.24 -18.71 6.69
N THR A 175 -1.71 -18.15 5.59
CA THR A 175 -0.89 -17.72 4.46
C THR A 175 -0.13 -16.44 4.79
N ARG A 176 -0.82 -15.37 5.20
CA ARG A 176 -0.28 -14.02 5.30
C ARG A 176 -0.08 -13.53 6.74
N GLY A 177 -0.61 -14.25 7.74
CA GLY A 177 -0.45 -13.90 9.15
C GLY A 177 1.00 -13.75 9.60
N PRO A 178 1.91 -14.68 9.27
CA PRO A 178 3.33 -14.56 9.60
C PRO A 178 4.00 -13.29 9.04
N ALA A 179 3.66 -12.89 7.81
CA ALA A 179 4.15 -11.64 7.20
C ALA A 179 3.65 -10.40 7.96
N MET A 180 2.37 -10.41 8.35
CA MET A 180 1.79 -9.33 9.16
C MET A 180 2.43 -9.27 10.56
N ASP A 181 2.81 -10.39 11.15
CA ASP A 181 3.51 -10.41 12.44
C ASP A 181 4.88 -9.73 12.34
N LEU A 182 5.65 -10.00 11.28
CA LEU A 182 6.91 -9.30 11.00
C LEU A 182 6.69 -7.79 10.80
N LEU A 183 5.66 -7.41 10.03
CA LEU A 183 5.33 -6.00 9.82
C LEU A 183 5.04 -5.28 11.14
N PHE A 184 4.21 -5.86 12.00
CA PHE A 184 3.91 -5.27 13.31
C PHE A 184 5.12 -5.24 14.25
N GLU A 185 6.04 -6.18 14.12
CA GLU A 185 7.30 -6.14 14.85
C GLU A 185 8.17 -4.97 14.39
N ASP A 186 8.37 -4.83 13.09
CA ASP A 186 9.17 -3.74 12.50
C ASP A 186 8.56 -2.37 12.74
N MET A 187 7.23 -2.25 12.76
CA MET A 187 6.55 -0.99 13.09
C MET A 187 6.86 -0.44 14.48
N LYS A 188 7.42 -1.26 15.39
CA LYS A 188 7.88 -0.77 16.71
C LYS A 188 9.01 0.26 16.56
N ALA A 189 9.80 0.18 15.48
CA ALA A 189 10.84 1.15 15.18
C ALA A 189 10.29 2.55 14.86
N ALA A 190 9.04 2.63 14.42
CA ALA A 190 8.37 3.89 14.09
C ALA A 190 7.83 4.67 15.31
N GLY A 191 8.19 4.26 16.53
CA GLY A 191 7.79 4.95 17.75
C GLY A 191 8.23 6.41 17.74
N GLY A 192 7.25 7.34 17.85
CA GLY A 192 7.51 8.79 17.83
C GLY A 192 7.57 9.44 16.45
N ALA A 193 7.36 8.70 15.36
CA ALA A 193 7.22 9.27 14.02
C ALA A 193 5.95 10.14 13.91
N ALA A 194 6.00 11.16 13.08
CA ALA A 194 4.87 12.03 12.80
C ALA A 194 3.78 11.30 12.00
N ALA A 195 4.20 10.43 11.08
CA ALA A 195 3.31 9.54 10.35
C ALA A 195 3.97 8.18 10.10
N VAL A 196 3.12 7.15 9.93
CA VAL A 196 3.52 5.81 9.52
C VAL A 196 2.68 5.43 8.31
N LEU A 197 3.36 5.03 7.24
CA LEU A 197 2.78 4.60 5.97
C LEU A 197 3.03 3.10 5.79
N VAL A 198 2.06 2.41 5.21
CA VAL A 198 2.21 1.00 4.80
C VAL A 198 1.74 0.88 3.37
N PHE A 199 2.65 0.43 2.52
CA PHE A 199 2.42 0.12 1.12
C PHE A 199 2.49 -1.38 0.92
N GLY A 200 1.87 -1.87 -0.13
CA GLY A 200 2.09 -3.25 -0.54
C GLY A 200 1.08 -3.76 -1.55
N ASP A 201 1.50 -4.82 -2.20
CA ASP A 201 0.64 -5.85 -2.73
C ASP A 201 0.36 -6.85 -1.59
N PHE A 202 -0.86 -6.87 -1.13
CA PHE A 202 -1.25 -7.71 0.01
C PHE A 202 -1.68 -9.10 -0.44
N ASN A 203 -1.88 -9.29 -1.74
CA ASN A 203 -2.45 -10.51 -2.30
C ASN A 203 -3.69 -11.00 -1.52
N GLU A 204 -4.39 -10.05 -0.91
CA GLU A 204 -5.61 -10.22 -0.13
C GLU A 204 -6.44 -8.95 -0.26
N PRO A 205 -7.77 -9.04 -0.49
CA PRO A 205 -8.63 -7.87 -0.61
C PRO A 205 -8.77 -7.09 0.71
N SER A 206 -9.50 -5.97 0.66
CA SER A 206 -9.83 -5.19 1.85
C SER A 206 -11.16 -5.64 2.48
N GLU A 207 -11.22 -5.62 3.82
CA GLU A 207 -12.48 -5.75 4.55
C GLU A 207 -13.52 -4.71 4.15
N TYR A 208 -13.08 -3.55 3.65
CA TYR A 208 -13.96 -2.48 3.16
C TYR A 208 -14.48 -2.71 1.74
N ASP A 209 -14.01 -3.73 1.04
CA ASP A 209 -14.44 -4.10 -0.31
C ASP A 209 -15.37 -5.30 -0.32
N TRP A 210 -15.11 -6.29 0.54
CA TRP A 210 -15.92 -7.49 0.70
C TRP A 210 -17.03 -7.31 1.76
N THR A 211 -17.97 -6.41 1.47
CA THR A 211 -19.03 -5.97 2.39
C THR A 211 -20.38 -6.61 2.08
N ASP A 212 -21.34 -6.48 3.00
CA ASP A 212 -22.72 -6.90 2.76
C ASP A 212 -23.32 -6.19 1.52
N ALA A 213 -22.92 -4.93 1.25
CA ALA A 213 -23.37 -4.19 0.07
C ALA A 213 -22.80 -4.79 -1.22
N ALA A 214 -21.52 -5.19 -1.23
CA ALA A 214 -20.88 -5.84 -2.38
C ALA A 214 -21.51 -7.22 -2.66
N VAL A 215 -21.84 -7.98 -1.62
CA VAL A 215 -22.59 -9.25 -1.75
C VAL A 215 -23.99 -9.01 -2.34
N ALA A 216 -24.73 -8.04 -1.82
CA ALA A 216 -26.06 -7.69 -2.33
C ALA A 216 -26.04 -7.20 -3.78
N ALA A 217 -24.94 -6.58 -4.21
CA ALA A 217 -24.71 -6.17 -5.60
C ALA A 217 -24.24 -7.33 -6.51
N GLY A 218 -23.97 -8.51 -5.96
CA GLY A 218 -23.47 -9.67 -6.71
C GLY A 218 -22.00 -9.57 -7.12
N GLN A 219 -21.23 -8.66 -6.49
CA GLN A 219 -19.81 -8.50 -6.76
C GLN A 219 -18.95 -9.50 -5.98
N GLN A 220 -19.44 -9.92 -4.79
CA GLN A 220 -18.73 -10.84 -3.92
C GLN A 220 -19.64 -12.00 -3.50
N PRO A 221 -19.10 -13.24 -3.33
CA PRO A 221 -19.94 -14.40 -2.95
C PRO A 221 -20.37 -14.34 -1.47
N VAL A 222 -19.54 -13.77 -0.61
CA VAL A 222 -19.74 -13.66 0.83
C VAL A 222 -18.98 -12.44 1.35
N LYS A 223 -19.47 -11.83 2.44
CA LYS A 223 -18.72 -10.81 3.18
C LYS A 223 -17.54 -11.44 3.87
N VAL A 224 -16.38 -10.78 3.85
CA VAL A 224 -15.19 -11.19 4.60
C VAL A 224 -14.50 -9.98 5.22
N ALA A 225 -14.29 -10.02 6.54
CA ALA A 225 -13.35 -9.12 7.20
C ALA A 225 -11.94 -9.69 7.02
N TRP A 226 -11.30 -9.32 5.94
CA TRP A 226 -10.00 -9.84 5.53
C TRP A 226 -8.92 -9.52 6.56
N PRO A 227 -8.18 -10.51 7.07
CA PRO A 227 -7.33 -10.36 8.25
C PRO A 227 -6.21 -9.33 8.13
N THR A 228 -5.57 -9.19 6.97
CA THR A 228 -4.42 -8.30 6.80
C THR A 228 -4.85 -6.84 6.94
N THR A 229 -5.88 -6.42 6.20
CA THR A 229 -6.41 -5.06 6.24
C THR A 229 -7.14 -4.78 7.54
N HIS A 230 -7.85 -5.77 8.10
CA HIS A 230 -8.51 -5.66 9.40
C HIS A 230 -7.51 -5.39 10.54
N ARG A 231 -6.40 -6.10 10.58
CA ARG A 231 -5.33 -5.87 11.57
C ARG A 231 -4.73 -4.46 11.49
N LEU A 232 -4.58 -3.90 10.29
CA LEU A 232 -4.14 -2.51 10.13
C LEU A 232 -5.20 -1.52 10.61
N SER A 233 -6.47 -1.74 10.30
CA SER A 233 -7.58 -0.92 10.78
C SER A 233 -7.65 -0.90 12.31
N GLU A 234 -7.55 -2.08 12.96
CA GLU A 234 -7.50 -2.18 14.43
C GLU A 234 -6.29 -1.47 15.03
N ALA A 235 -5.16 -1.41 14.31
CA ALA A 235 -3.97 -0.67 14.71
C ALA A 235 -4.07 0.84 14.43
N GLY A 236 -5.23 1.32 13.95
CA GLY A 236 -5.53 2.73 13.70
C GLY A 236 -4.99 3.28 12.39
N PHE A 237 -4.65 2.40 11.44
CA PHE A 237 -4.35 2.83 10.08
C PHE A 237 -5.62 3.10 9.29
N VAL A 238 -5.55 4.07 8.41
CA VAL A 238 -6.61 4.46 7.49
C VAL A 238 -6.28 3.90 6.10
N ASP A 239 -7.20 3.12 5.52
CA ASP A 239 -7.21 2.81 4.10
C ASP A 239 -7.48 4.10 3.34
N THR A 240 -6.46 4.68 2.74
CA THR A 240 -6.55 6.03 2.15
C THR A 240 -7.49 6.07 0.97
N TYR A 241 -7.55 4.97 0.18
CA TYR A 241 -8.48 4.93 -0.95
C TYR A 241 -9.92 4.89 -0.48
N ARG A 242 -10.27 4.05 0.49
CA ARG A 242 -11.65 3.94 1.01
C ARG A 242 -12.06 5.16 1.84
N ALA A 243 -11.13 5.83 2.49
CA ALA A 243 -11.43 7.10 3.15
C ALA A 243 -11.89 8.19 2.16
N ALA A 244 -11.31 8.23 0.96
CA ALA A 244 -11.70 9.16 -0.10
C ALA A 244 -12.88 8.66 -0.95
N ASN A 245 -13.02 7.34 -1.13
CA ASN A 245 -14.00 6.68 -1.99
C ASN A 245 -14.75 5.59 -1.20
N PRO A 246 -15.71 5.94 -0.33
CA PRO A 246 -16.27 5.03 0.67
C PRO A 246 -17.25 3.97 0.13
N ASP A 247 -17.70 4.09 -1.11
CA ASP A 247 -18.65 3.15 -1.72
C ASP A 247 -17.90 2.11 -2.58
N PRO A 248 -17.70 0.87 -2.10
CA PRO A 248 -16.98 -0.17 -2.84
C PRO A 248 -17.77 -0.70 -4.04
N VAL A 249 -19.12 -0.57 -4.02
CA VAL A 249 -19.96 -1.03 -5.13
C VAL A 249 -19.85 -0.08 -6.32
N ALA A 250 -19.91 1.23 -6.06
CA ALA A 250 -19.79 2.24 -7.09
C ALA A 250 -18.35 2.40 -7.61
N LYS A 251 -17.36 2.19 -6.73
CA LYS A 251 -15.93 2.26 -7.05
C LYS A 251 -15.19 1.04 -6.52
N PRO A 252 -15.24 -0.11 -7.20
CA PRO A 252 -14.57 -1.32 -6.75
C PRO A 252 -13.04 -1.17 -6.72
N ALA A 253 -12.47 -0.35 -7.62
CA ALA A 253 -11.06 0.03 -7.61
C ALA A 253 -10.11 -1.17 -7.78
N PHE A 254 -10.45 -2.10 -8.66
CA PHE A 254 -9.63 -3.27 -8.91
C PHE A 254 -8.20 -2.87 -9.27
N THR A 255 -7.23 -3.29 -8.48
CA THR A 255 -5.82 -3.11 -8.77
C THR A 255 -5.26 -4.30 -9.53
N TRP A 256 -5.72 -5.48 -9.24
CA TRP A 256 -5.45 -6.68 -10.01
C TRP A 256 -6.75 -7.15 -10.66
N THR A 257 -6.89 -7.18 -11.99
CA THR A 257 -5.84 -6.88 -12.96
C THR A 257 -6.36 -5.90 -14.04
N PRO A 258 -5.49 -5.07 -14.66
CA PRO A 258 -5.83 -4.32 -15.89
C PRO A 258 -5.94 -5.24 -17.10
N GLN A 259 -5.44 -6.46 -17.01
CA GLN A 259 -5.50 -7.49 -18.04
C GLN A 259 -6.70 -8.42 -17.77
N GLY A 260 -7.24 -9.02 -18.81
CA GLY A 260 -8.37 -9.95 -18.70
C GLY A 260 -9.74 -9.28 -18.75
N ASP A 261 -10.77 -10.12 -18.78
CA ASP A 261 -12.18 -9.70 -18.78
C ASP A 261 -12.76 -9.89 -17.38
N GLU A 262 -13.22 -8.83 -16.75
CA GLU A 262 -13.88 -8.88 -15.42
C GLU A 262 -15.09 -9.83 -15.34
N LYS A 263 -15.53 -10.37 -16.48
CA LYS A 263 -16.63 -11.33 -16.57
C LYS A 263 -16.16 -12.77 -16.80
N ASP A 264 -14.86 -12.97 -16.87
CA ASP A 264 -14.32 -14.32 -17.01
C ASP A 264 -14.69 -15.12 -15.74
N PRO A 265 -15.41 -16.26 -15.87
CA PRO A 265 -15.76 -17.07 -14.70
C PRO A 265 -14.56 -17.79 -14.07
N GLU A 266 -13.40 -17.80 -14.75
CA GLU A 266 -12.15 -18.39 -14.26
C GLU A 266 -11.21 -17.33 -13.66
N ASP A 267 -11.69 -16.09 -13.52
CA ASP A 267 -10.95 -14.97 -12.90
C ASP A 267 -11.82 -14.18 -11.93
N HIS A 268 -11.20 -13.38 -11.06
CA HIS A 268 -11.88 -12.46 -10.18
C HIS A 268 -10.99 -11.25 -9.86
N HIS A 269 -11.45 -10.08 -10.23
CA HIS A 269 -10.70 -8.84 -10.03
C HIS A 269 -10.95 -8.28 -8.64
N ASP A 270 -9.87 -7.97 -7.93
CA ASP A 270 -9.91 -7.37 -6.60
C ASP A 270 -8.98 -6.15 -6.47
N ARG A 271 -9.17 -5.37 -5.43
CA ARG A 271 -8.20 -4.39 -4.97
C ARG A 271 -7.32 -5.05 -3.92
N ILE A 272 -6.06 -5.27 -4.25
CA ILE A 272 -5.06 -5.94 -3.42
C ILE A 272 -3.82 -5.09 -3.15
N ASP A 273 -3.68 -3.96 -3.86
CA ASP A 273 -2.60 -2.98 -3.66
C ASP A 273 -3.09 -1.81 -2.82
N PHE A 274 -2.39 -1.51 -1.74
CA PHE A 274 -2.85 -0.52 -0.76
C PHE A 274 -1.78 0.50 -0.39
N ALA A 275 -2.26 1.70 -0.06
CA ALA A 275 -1.53 2.73 0.67
C ALA A 275 -2.31 3.05 1.95
N PHE A 276 -1.84 2.55 3.09
CA PHE A 276 -2.37 2.86 4.40
C PHE A 276 -1.56 3.96 5.06
N ALA A 277 -2.21 4.78 5.88
CA ALA A 277 -1.55 5.84 6.65
C ALA A 277 -2.09 5.93 8.08
N ARG A 278 -1.19 6.28 9.02
CA ARG A 278 -1.54 6.60 10.40
C ARG A 278 -0.72 7.82 10.86
N ALA A 279 -1.41 8.88 11.26
CA ALA A 279 -0.81 10.08 11.85
C ALA A 279 -1.82 10.78 12.77
N ALA A 280 -1.33 11.61 13.69
CA ALA A 280 -2.20 12.47 14.48
C ALA A 280 -2.79 13.56 13.56
N GLY A 281 -4.12 13.69 13.54
CA GLY A 281 -4.80 14.67 12.70
C GLY A 281 -4.81 14.34 11.20
N LEU A 282 -4.52 13.09 10.83
CA LEU A 282 -4.52 12.62 9.44
C LEU A 282 -5.78 13.05 8.69
N LYS A 283 -5.59 13.62 7.53
CA LYS A 283 -6.63 13.88 6.52
C LYS A 283 -6.23 13.22 5.21
N VAL A 284 -7.17 12.60 4.55
CA VAL A 284 -7.03 12.11 3.17
C VAL A 284 -7.68 13.15 2.25
N ASN A 285 -6.84 13.89 1.51
CA ASN A 285 -7.30 14.98 0.64
C ASN A 285 -7.87 14.44 -0.68
N GLY A 286 -7.43 13.23 -1.08
CA GLY A 286 -7.93 12.50 -2.24
C GLY A 286 -7.18 11.19 -2.43
N ALA A 287 -7.77 10.25 -3.16
CA ALA A 287 -7.12 9.00 -3.55
C ALA A 287 -7.62 8.54 -4.93
N TRP A 288 -6.74 7.91 -5.68
CA TRP A 288 -6.93 7.56 -7.09
C TRP A 288 -6.33 6.19 -7.40
N ILE A 289 -6.96 5.48 -8.32
CA ILE A 289 -6.34 4.36 -9.03
C ILE A 289 -5.62 4.91 -10.26
N VAL A 290 -4.33 4.61 -10.36
CA VAL A 290 -3.49 4.91 -11.53
C VAL A 290 -3.36 3.65 -12.35
N GLY A 291 -3.63 3.72 -13.65
CA GLY A 291 -3.63 2.53 -14.50
C GLY A 291 -3.74 2.88 -15.98
N GLU A 292 -4.07 1.89 -16.76
CA GLU A 292 -4.31 1.97 -18.20
C GLU A 292 -5.49 2.91 -18.54
N THR A 293 -5.59 3.29 -19.82
CA THR A 293 -6.73 4.04 -20.31
C THR A 293 -7.99 3.18 -20.29
N GLY A 294 -8.91 3.50 -19.38
CA GLY A 294 -10.13 2.73 -19.20
C GLY A 294 -11.01 3.24 -18.05
N PRO A 295 -12.15 2.59 -17.81
CA PRO A 295 -13.12 3.03 -16.79
C PRO A 295 -12.68 2.73 -15.35
N ARG A 296 -11.61 1.96 -15.17
CA ARG A 296 -11.12 1.52 -13.85
C ARG A 296 -10.01 2.39 -13.28
N SER A 297 -9.40 3.25 -14.11
CA SER A 297 -8.36 4.18 -13.69
C SER A 297 -8.91 5.58 -13.50
N ASP A 298 -8.63 6.19 -12.35
CA ASP A 298 -8.94 7.60 -12.09
C ASP A 298 -7.87 8.50 -12.75
N LEU A 299 -6.62 8.03 -12.84
CA LEU A 299 -5.52 8.64 -13.56
C LEU A 299 -4.97 7.63 -14.59
N ALA A 300 -5.24 7.90 -15.85
CA ALA A 300 -4.83 7.02 -16.94
C ALA A 300 -3.41 7.37 -17.43
N VAL A 301 -2.61 6.32 -17.69
CA VAL A 301 -1.29 6.39 -18.31
C VAL A 301 -1.21 5.38 -19.45
N ASP A 302 -0.75 5.79 -20.62
CA ASP A 302 -0.65 4.94 -21.80
C ASP A 302 0.74 5.12 -22.46
N PRO A 303 1.50 4.02 -22.71
CA PRO A 303 1.20 2.65 -22.34
C PRO A 303 1.31 2.41 -20.82
N TRP A 304 0.56 1.42 -20.32
CA TRP A 304 0.61 0.99 -18.92
C TRP A 304 1.62 -0.16 -18.76
N PRO A 305 2.53 -0.10 -17.77
CA PRO A 305 3.68 -1.01 -17.71
C PRO A 305 3.48 -2.29 -16.89
N SER A 306 2.35 -2.47 -16.21
CA SER A 306 2.17 -3.53 -15.22
C SER A 306 0.84 -4.28 -15.42
N ASP A 307 0.76 -5.49 -14.91
CA ASP A 307 -0.47 -6.27 -14.71
C ASP A 307 -1.23 -5.87 -13.43
N HIS A 308 -0.69 -4.92 -12.66
CA HIS A 308 -1.39 -4.25 -11.56
C HIS A 308 -1.66 -2.78 -11.88
N ARG A 309 -2.76 -2.23 -11.32
CA ARG A 309 -2.96 -0.79 -11.18
C ARG A 309 -2.41 -0.33 -9.84
N ALA A 310 -1.96 0.91 -9.78
CA ALA A 310 -1.39 1.46 -8.56
C ALA A 310 -2.42 2.25 -7.75
N THR A 311 -2.24 2.25 -6.42
CA THR A 311 -3.01 3.10 -5.50
C THR A 311 -2.21 4.35 -5.15
N LEU A 312 -2.78 5.53 -5.43
CA LEU A 312 -2.22 6.85 -5.12
C LEU A 312 -3.12 7.57 -4.13
N ALA A 313 -2.56 8.25 -3.15
CA ALA A 313 -3.31 9.12 -2.25
C ALA A 313 -2.54 10.42 -1.94
N GLU A 314 -3.28 11.48 -1.66
CA GLU A 314 -2.76 12.71 -1.07
C GLU A 314 -3.27 12.82 0.35
N ILE A 315 -2.34 12.93 1.30
CA ILE A 315 -2.61 13.01 2.73
C ILE A 315 -2.00 14.26 3.34
N SER A 316 -2.58 14.75 4.45
CA SER A 316 -1.96 15.78 5.27
C SER A 316 -2.12 15.49 6.76
N PHE A 317 -1.16 15.95 7.58
CA PHE A 317 -1.11 15.73 9.03
C PHE A 317 -0.28 16.79 9.75
#